data_d672f436c731aa21476bcf23c3f0748e
#
_entry.id   d672f436c731aa21476bcf23c3f0748e
#
_cell.length_a   1.000
_cell.length_b   1.000
_cell.length_c   1.000
_cell.angle_alpha   90.00
_cell.angle_beta   90.00
_cell.angle_gamma   90.00
#
_symmetry.space_group_name_H-M   'P 1'
#
loop_
_entity.id
_entity.type
_entity.pdbx_description
1 polymer ?
#
loop_
_entity_poly.entity_id
_entity_poly.type
_entity_poly.pdbx_seq_one_letter_code
_entity_poly.pdbx_strand_id
1 'polypeptide(L)'
;MALIQTAHDACSRVVHCVRKGYLDDPFVSFFEKDHTIVNSPLMNRGTWLRTTAFENCVRGFATASGQPIQVISFGAGMDTLYFRLKHSDPKFPVQKFVELDLADLVTEKERIIKRHKEMHSLVGSQYVLVSCNLYDVNGVAKVLKEHLQGGTPTIMIAEMVFVYIEGSVTTNLLRTVMKDVIDAGTSTMFVAYDAIQPFDRFGKVMVESLQHFGAEFKGISDFPTPEAHAQRCTELGFKTVQSVTMKNLYLSVPRQIQIHLNKLEMIDDWEEWNLMHDHYCFVVASTGEDPLPKLF
;
A
#
# COMPACT_ATOMS: atom_id res chain seq x y z
N MET A 1 13.18 -0.79 -16.00
CA MET A 1 13.54 -2.17 -15.60
C MET A 1 13.62 -2.31 -14.07
N ALA A 2 14.37 -1.49 -13.36
CA ALA A 2 14.54 -1.64 -11.91
C ALA A 2 13.23 -1.56 -11.09
N LEU A 3 12.36 -0.58 -11.33
CA LEU A 3 11.06 -0.46 -10.65
C LEU A 3 10.13 -1.66 -10.91
N ILE A 4 10.20 -2.27 -12.10
CA ILE A 4 9.44 -3.49 -12.39
C ILE A 4 9.96 -4.66 -11.53
N GLN A 5 11.28 -4.76 -11.36
CA GLN A 5 11.88 -5.80 -10.53
C GLN A 5 11.48 -5.63 -9.05
N THR A 6 11.44 -4.39 -8.51
CA THR A 6 11.00 -4.18 -7.12
C THR A 6 9.56 -4.65 -6.89
N ALA A 7 8.66 -4.50 -7.87
CA ALA A 7 7.30 -5.02 -7.77
C ALA A 7 7.26 -6.56 -7.71
N HIS A 8 8.10 -7.24 -8.49
CA HIS A 8 8.20 -8.70 -8.45
C HIS A 8 8.84 -9.21 -7.15
N ASP A 9 9.88 -8.53 -6.66
CA ASP A 9 10.52 -8.87 -5.38
C ASP A 9 9.53 -8.70 -4.23
N ALA A 10 8.74 -7.63 -4.22
CA ALA A 10 7.68 -7.42 -3.24
C ALA A 10 6.63 -8.55 -3.29
N CYS A 11 6.19 -8.94 -4.48
CA CYS A 11 5.28 -10.06 -4.67
C CYS A 11 5.86 -11.37 -4.12
N SER A 12 7.09 -11.73 -4.48
CA SER A 12 7.75 -12.97 -4.02
C SER A 12 7.89 -12.99 -2.49
N ARG A 13 8.12 -11.84 -1.84
CA ARG A 13 8.11 -11.73 -0.38
C ARG A 13 6.74 -12.03 0.22
N VAL A 14 5.66 -11.55 -0.39
CA VAL A 14 4.28 -11.86 0.05
C VAL A 14 3.99 -13.34 -0.16
N VAL A 15 4.39 -13.93 -1.29
CA VAL A 15 4.24 -15.38 -1.54
C VAL A 15 4.93 -16.21 -0.47
N HIS A 16 6.17 -15.84 -0.11
CA HIS A 16 6.88 -16.54 0.96
C HIS A 16 6.15 -16.42 2.32
N CYS A 17 5.63 -15.24 2.61
CA CYS A 17 4.83 -14.96 3.80
C CYS A 17 3.56 -15.84 3.86
N VAL A 18 2.86 -16.00 2.73
CA VAL A 18 1.71 -16.91 2.60
C VAL A 18 2.12 -18.37 2.82
N ARG A 19 3.20 -18.83 2.20
CA ARG A 19 3.73 -20.20 2.39
C ARG A 19 4.08 -20.52 3.84
N LYS A 20 4.46 -19.51 4.61
CA LYS A 20 4.75 -19.65 6.05
C LYS A 20 3.51 -19.56 6.94
N GLY A 21 2.34 -19.30 6.37
CA GLY A 21 1.08 -19.24 7.09
C GLY A 21 0.78 -17.90 7.77
N TYR A 22 1.51 -16.84 7.45
CA TYR A 22 1.25 -15.50 7.98
C TYR A 22 0.02 -14.84 7.36
N LEU A 23 -0.20 -15.06 6.08
CA LEU A 23 -1.28 -14.47 5.29
C LEU A 23 -2.09 -15.55 4.58
N ASP A 24 -3.38 -15.30 4.42
CA ASP A 24 -4.27 -16.07 3.57
C ASP A 24 -4.50 -15.32 2.25
N ASP A 25 -3.76 -15.71 1.22
CA ASP A 25 -3.86 -15.12 -0.10
C ASP A 25 -3.71 -16.20 -1.17
N PRO A 26 -4.83 -16.71 -1.71
CA PRO A 26 -4.78 -17.77 -2.71
C PRO A 26 -4.33 -17.29 -4.10
N PHE A 27 -4.14 -15.98 -4.30
CA PHE A 27 -3.91 -15.38 -5.62
C PHE A 27 -2.46 -14.97 -5.86
N VAL A 28 -1.74 -14.54 -4.82
CA VAL A 28 -0.42 -13.92 -4.98
C VAL A 28 0.58 -14.86 -5.64
N SER A 29 0.48 -16.17 -5.44
CA SER A 29 1.36 -17.16 -6.05
C SER A 29 1.28 -17.20 -7.59
N PHE A 30 0.18 -16.73 -8.18
CA PHE A 30 0.05 -16.64 -9.64
C PHE A 30 0.97 -15.59 -10.28
N PHE A 31 1.42 -14.63 -9.48
CA PHE A 31 2.30 -13.53 -9.90
C PHE A 31 3.78 -13.77 -9.61
N GLU A 32 4.11 -14.84 -8.91
CA GLU A 32 5.49 -15.13 -8.51
C GLU A 32 6.36 -15.46 -9.72
N LYS A 33 7.47 -14.76 -9.85
CA LYS A 33 8.52 -15.02 -10.86
C LYS A 33 9.77 -15.65 -10.26
N ASP A 34 10.11 -15.26 -9.05
CA ASP A 34 11.33 -15.72 -8.37
C ASP A 34 10.97 -16.58 -7.17
N HIS A 35 11.12 -17.88 -7.34
CA HIS A 35 10.87 -18.88 -6.29
C HIS A 35 12.04 -19.01 -5.29
N THR A 36 13.14 -18.29 -5.51
CA THR A 36 14.35 -18.39 -4.67
C THR A 36 14.35 -17.43 -3.50
N ILE A 37 13.46 -16.44 -3.49
CA ILE A 37 13.35 -15.45 -2.40
C ILE A 37 12.89 -16.16 -1.13
N VAL A 38 13.74 -16.10 -0.11
CA VAL A 38 13.47 -16.60 1.23
C VAL A 38 13.54 -15.42 2.20
N ASN A 39 12.44 -15.13 2.86
CA ASN A 39 12.40 -14.10 3.88
C ASN A 39 12.94 -14.64 5.21
N SER A 40 13.62 -13.79 5.97
CA SER A 40 13.81 -14.02 7.41
C SER A 40 12.47 -13.88 8.17
N PRO A 41 12.38 -14.39 9.41
CA PRO A 41 11.20 -14.16 10.26
C PRO A 41 10.84 -12.67 10.42
N LEU A 42 11.84 -11.78 10.48
CA LEU A 42 11.67 -10.34 10.51
C LEU A 42 10.92 -9.83 9.27
N MET A 43 11.37 -10.26 8.09
CA MET A 43 10.77 -9.88 6.81
C MET A 43 9.35 -10.43 6.66
N ASN A 44 9.09 -11.68 7.07
CA ASN A 44 7.75 -12.26 7.03
C ASN A 44 6.79 -11.49 7.94
N ARG A 45 7.21 -11.20 9.16
CA ARG A 45 6.37 -10.46 10.12
C ARG A 45 6.12 -9.02 9.69
N GLY A 46 7.13 -8.32 9.14
CA GLY A 46 6.97 -6.99 8.59
C GLY A 46 6.04 -6.97 7.38
N THR A 47 6.15 -7.96 6.49
CA THR A 47 5.24 -8.14 5.33
C THR A 47 3.81 -8.38 5.80
N TRP A 48 3.61 -9.30 6.76
CA TRP A 48 2.30 -9.52 7.37
C TRP A 48 1.71 -8.25 7.97
N LEU A 49 2.48 -7.53 8.78
CA LEU A 49 2.04 -6.31 9.45
C LEU A 49 1.55 -5.26 8.45
N ARG A 50 2.35 -5.01 7.41
CA ARG A 50 2.04 -4.06 6.33
C ARG A 50 0.78 -4.47 5.57
N THR A 51 0.76 -5.69 5.03
CA THR A 51 -0.36 -6.18 4.21
C THR A 51 -1.67 -6.19 4.99
N THR A 52 -1.64 -6.63 6.25
CA THR A 52 -2.82 -6.66 7.12
C THR A 52 -3.30 -5.25 7.46
N ALA A 53 -2.39 -4.31 7.74
CA ALA A 53 -2.75 -2.93 8.04
C ALA A 53 -3.45 -2.24 6.87
N PHE A 54 -2.97 -2.40 5.62
CA PHE A 54 -3.64 -1.88 4.43
C PHE A 54 -5.05 -2.45 4.27
N GLU A 55 -5.19 -3.77 4.35
CA GLU A 55 -6.49 -4.43 4.23
C GLU A 55 -7.47 -3.97 5.33
N ASN A 56 -7.00 -3.86 6.58
CA ASN A 56 -7.82 -3.39 7.69
C ASN A 56 -8.23 -1.91 7.53
N CYS A 57 -7.37 -1.04 6.97
CA CYS A 57 -7.76 0.32 6.60
C CYS A 57 -8.91 0.33 5.61
N VAL A 58 -8.83 -0.46 4.53
CA VAL A 58 -9.88 -0.50 3.51
C VAL A 58 -11.18 -1.05 4.06
N ARG A 59 -11.13 -2.13 4.86
CA ARG A 59 -12.31 -2.73 5.51
C ARG A 59 -12.93 -1.78 6.54
N GLY A 60 -12.10 -1.16 7.36
CA GLY A 60 -12.54 -0.20 8.38
C GLY A 60 -13.18 1.05 7.76
N PHE A 61 -12.59 1.58 6.69
CA PHE A 61 -13.14 2.71 5.96
C PHE A 61 -14.49 2.37 5.31
N ALA A 62 -14.61 1.19 4.68
CA ALA A 62 -15.88 0.73 4.12
C ALA A 62 -16.96 0.58 5.20
N THR A 63 -16.60 0.03 6.36
CA THR A 63 -17.54 -0.12 7.50
C THR A 63 -17.98 1.24 8.03
N ALA A 64 -17.04 2.15 8.25
CA ALA A 64 -17.33 3.50 8.76
C ALA A 64 -18.18 4.33 7.78
N SER A 65 -17.97 4.14 6.47
CA SER A 65 -18.71 4.87 5.43
C SER A 65 -20.19 4.46 5.35
N GLY A 66 -20.54 3.23 5.75
CA GLY A 66 -21.90 2.70 5.69
C GLY A 66 -22.49 2.61 4.27
N GLN A 67 -21.70 2.81 3.26
CA GLN A 67 -22.06 2.76 1.84
C GLN A 67 -20.87 2.26 1.00
N PRO A 68 -21.08 1.87 -0.28
CA PRO A 68 -19.98 1.43 -1.14
C PRO A 68 -18.90 2.50 -1.30
N ILE A 69 -17.64 2.06 -1.26
CA ILE A 69 -16.46 2.93 -1.35
C ILE A 69 -15.77 2.83 -2.70
N GLN A 70 -14.95 3.81 -3.01
CA GLN A 70 -13.98 3.78 -4.10
C GLN A 70 -12.57 3.63 -3.54
N VAL A 71 -11.76 2.83 -4.23
CA VAL A 71 -10.34 2.63 -3.89
C VAL A 71 -9.48 3.09 -5.06
N ILE A 72 -8.50 3.94 -4.80
CA ILE A 72 -7.44 4.31 -5.73
C ILE A 72 -6.14 3.71 -5.22
N SER A 73 -5.52 2.82 -5.97
CA SER A 73 -4.23 2.23 -5.65
C SER A 73 -3.17 2.80 -6.58
N PHE A 74 -2.28 3.63 -6.04
CA PHE A 74 -1.15 4.19 -6.77
C PHE A 74 0.03 3.21 -6.75
N GLY A 75 0.55 2.85 -7.92
CA GLY A 75 1.66 1.90 -8.03
C GLY A 75 1.30 0.52 -7.49
N ALA A 76 0.20 -0.04 -8.01
CA ALA A 76 -0.40 -1.27 -7.45
C ALA A 76 0.47 -2.52 -7.61
N GLY A 77 1.48 -2.51 -8.49
CA GLY A 77 2.36 -3.65 -8.71
C GLY A 77 1.59 -4.95 -8.94
N MET A 78 2.01 -5.99 -8.24
CA MET A 78 1.36 -7.30 -8.24
C MET A 78 0.50 -7.54 -6.97
N ASP A 79 0.01 -6.45 -6.33
CA ASP A 79 -0.87 -6.57 -5.16
C ASP A 79 -2.18 -7.28 -5.52
N THR A 80 -2.72 -8.02 -4.57
CA THR A 80 -3.91 -8.85 -4.70
C THR A 80 -5.06 -8.39 -3.79
N LEU A 81 -4.97 -7.20 -3.19
CA LEU A 81 -5.93 -6.71 -2.21
C LEU A 81 -7.39 -6.77 -2.71
N TYR A 82 -7.67 -6.32 -3.93
CA TYR A 82 -9.01 -6.44 -4.52
C TYR A 82 -9.53 -7.88 -4.51
N PHE A 83 -8.68 -8.81 -4.93
CA PHE A 83 -9.04 -10.22 -5.02
C PHE A 83 -9.26 -10.84 -3.64
N ARG A 84 -8.40 -10.53 -2.67
CA ARG A 84 -8.57 -10.99 -1.26
C ARG A 84 -9.87 -10.47 -0.67
N LEU A 85 -10.19 -9.18 -0.85
CA LEU A 85 -11.43 -8.58 -0.37
C LEU A 85 -12.65 -9.27 -0.96
N LYS A 86 -12.68 -9.50 -2.27
CA LYS A 86 -13.81 -10.14 -2.96
C LYS A 86 -13.90 -11.63 -2.72
N HIS A 87 -12.79 -12.31 -2.45
CA HIS A 87 -12.76 -13.73 -2.11
C HIS A 87 -13.32 -13.99 -0.71
N SER A 88 -12.86 -13.21 0.27
CA SER A 88 -13.31 -13.35 1.67
C SER A 88 -14.74 -12.83 1.89
N ASP A 89 -15.17 -11.82 1.13
CA ASP A 89 -16.52 -11.30 1.13
C ASP A 89 -16.95 -10.92 -0.30
N PRO A 90 -17.67 -11.79 -1.01
CA PRO A 90 -18.16 -11.50 -2.38
C PRO A 90 -19.05 -10.26 -2.45
N LYS A 91 -19.66 -9.83 -1.33
CA LYS A 91 -20.51 -8.63 -1.24
C LYS A 91 -19.75 -7.42 -0.69
N PHE A 92 -18.42 -7.51 -0.53
CA PHE A 92 -17.63 -6.38 -0.04
C PHE A 92 -18.01 -5.10 -0.79
N PRO A 93 -18.36 -4.00 -0.08
CA PRO A 93 -19.02 -2.84 -0.67
C PRO A 93 -18.02 -1.93 -1.39
N VAL A 94 -17.43 -2.40 -2.49
CA VAL A 94 -16.58 -1.61 -3.37
C VAL A 94 -17.36 -1.21 -4.62
N GLN A 95 -17.48 0.12 -4.84
CA GLN A 95 -18.08 0.73 -6.01
C GLN A 95 -17.11 0.72 -7.20
N LYS A 96 -15.87 1.12 -6.94
CA LYS A 96 -14.74 1.07 -7.89
C LYS A 96 -13.45 0.77 -7.15
N PHE A 97 -12.61 -0.01 -7.78
CA PHE A 97 -11.24 -0.28 -7.35
C PHE A 97 -10.32 -0.01 -8.55
N VAL A 98 -9.64 1.12 -8.53
CA VAL A 98 -8.79 1.58 -9.64
C VAL A 98 -7.33 1.38 -9.26
N GLU A 99 -6.66 0.50 -9.97
CA GLU A 99 -5.22 0.28 -9.86
C GLU A 99 -4.49 1.04 -10.97
N LEU A 100 -3.52 1.85 -10.59
CA LEU A 100 -2.66 2.62 -11.48
C LEU A 100 -1.23 2.11 -11.39
N ASP A 101 -0.60 1.80 -12.53
CA ASP A 101 0.80 1.40 -12.57
C ASP A 101 1.42 1.63 -13.97
N LEU A 102 2.70 1.33 -14.11
CA LEU A 102 3.42 1.39 -15.37
C LEU A 102 2.88 0.36 -16.38
N ALA A 103 2.95 0.69 -17.66
CA ALA A 103 2.36 -0.09 -18.75
C ALA A 103 2.79 -1.56 -18.76
N ASP A 104 4.06 -1.83 -18.48
CA ASP A 104 4.59 -3.20 -18.48
C ASP A 104 3.97 -4.04 -17.34
N LEU A 105 3.84 -3.46 -16.13
CA LEU A 105 3.23 -4.13 -14.97
C LEU A 105 1.74 -4.34 -15.19
N VAL A 106 1.03 -3.35 -15.71
CA VAL A 106 -0.39 -3.44 -16.05
C VAL A 106 -0.63 -4.56 -17.07
N THR A 107 0.12 -4.58 -18.16
CA THR A 107 0.01 -5.60 -19.23
C THR A 107 0.24 -7.00 -18.67
N GLU A 108 1.25 -7.14 -17.83
CA GLU A 108 1.57 -8.42 -17.19
C GLU A 108 0.48 -8.88 -16.22
N LYS A 109 0.06 -7.99 -15.30
CA LYS A 109 -0.99 -8.27 -14.31
C LYS A 109 -2.29 -8.66 -15.00
N GLU A 110 -2.68 -7.92 -16.03
CA GLU A 110 -3.87 -8.20 -16.82
C GLU A 110 -3.81 -9.60 -17.49
N ARG A 111 -2.66 -9.95 -18.07
CA ARG A 111 -2.45 -11.27 -18.69
C ARG A 111 -2.58 -12.40 -17.67
N ILE A 112 -2.02 -12.22 -16.46
CA ILE A 112 -2.10 -13.21 -15.38
C ILE A 112 -3.54 -13.36 -14.89
N ILE A 113 -4.25 -12.26 -14.64
CA ILE A 113 -5.66 -12.26 -14.25
C ILE A 113 -6.52 -13.02 -15.27
N LYS A 114 -6.35 -12.74 -16.57
CA LYS A 114 -7.11 -13.40 -17.65
C LYS A 114 -6.80 -14.90 -17.74
N ARG A 115 -5.58 -15.32 -17.38
CA ARG A 115 -5.15 -16.73 -17.43
C ARG A 115 -5.73 -17.58 -16.30
N HIS A 116 -5.95 -16.99 -15.12
CA HIS A 116 -6.41 -17.70 -13.94
C HIS A 116 -7.89 -17.48 -13.69
N LYS A 117 -8.71 -18.53 -13.88
CA LYS A 117 -10.19 -18.46 -13.81
C LYS A 117 -10.66 -17.95 -12.45
N GLU A 118 -9.97 -18.33 -11.38
CA GLU A 118 -10.25 -17.93 -10.01
C GLU A 118 -10.21 -16.40 -9.85
N MET A 119 -9.20 -15.74 -10.42
CA MET A 119 -9.11 -14.28 -10.43
C MET A 119 -10.08 -13.66 -11.42
N HIS A 120 -10.12 -14.20 -12.65
CA HIS A 120 -10.96 -13.66 -13.72
C HIS A 120 -12.44 -13.62 -13.32
N SER A 121 -12.92 -14.61 -12.58
CA SER A 121 -14.32 -14.67 -12.11
C SER A 121 -14.66 -13.60 -11.07
N LEU A 122 -13.66 -13.02 -10.38
CA LEU A 122 -13.84 -11.94 -9.42
C LEU A 122 -13.81 -10.55 -10.09
N VAL A 123 -13.30 -10.47 -11.32
CA VAL A 123 -13.25 -9.20 -12.06
C VAL A 123 -14.65 -8.85 -12.55
N GLY A 124 -15.22 -7.80 -11.98
CA GLY A 124 -16.46 -7.19 -12.41
C GLY A 124 -16.24 -5.77 -12.96
N SER A 125 -17.33 -5.06 -13.25
CA SER A 125 -17.26 -3.66 -13.72
C SER A 125 -16.66 -2.69 -12.69
N GLN A 126 -16.51 -3.11 -11.44
CA GLN A 126 -15.91 -2.33 -10.37
C GLN A 126 -14.38 -2.38 -10.33
N TYR A 127 -13.73 -3.39 -10.92
CA TYR A 127 -12.27 -3.47 -10.98
C TYR A 127 -11.74 -2.84 -12.26
N VAL A 128 -10.77 -1.95 -12.11
CA VAL A 128 -10.14 -1.20 -13.21
C VAL A 128 -8.63 -1.23 -13.00
N LEU A 129 -7.90 -1.70 -13.99
CA LEU A 129 -6.45 -1.71 -14.03
C LEU A 129 -5.99 -0.83 -15.19
N VAL A 130 -5.28 0.27 -14.91
CA VAL A 130 -4.93 1.29 -15.91
C VAL A 130 -3.44 1.59 -15.89
N SER A 131 -2.87 1.62 -17.10
CA SER A 131 -1.51 2.12 -17.29
C SER A 131 -1.46 3.63 -17.12
N CYS A 132 -0.67 4.10 -16.14
CA CYS A 132 -0.52 5.50 -15.85
C CYS A 132 0.86 5.82 -15.27
N ASN A 133 1.49 6.88 -15.77
CA ASN A 133 2.70 7.41 -15.17
C ASN A 133 2.33 8.44 -14.10
N LEU A 134 2.67 8.17 -12.83
CA LEU A 134 2.34 9.06 -11.71
C LEU A 134 3.02 10.44 -11.77
N TYR A 135 4.04 10.62 -12.61
CA TYR A 135 4.61 11.93 -12.93
C TYR A 135 3.68 12.79 -13.79
N ASP A 136 2.80 12.18 -14.59
CA ASP A 136 1.77 12.88 -15.36
C ASP A 136 0.52 13.10 -14.51
N VAL A 137 0.60 14.05 -13.59
CA VAL A 137 -0.47 14.36 -12.64
C VAL A 137 -1.81 14.66 -13.34
N ASN A 138 -1.79 15.38 -14.47
CA ASN A 138 -3.00 15.69 -15.24
C ASN A 138 -3.57 14.44 -15.92
N GLY A 139 -2.72 13.58 -16.46
CA GLY A 139 -3.12 12.28 -17.02
C GLY A 139 -3.76 11.38 -15.98
N VAL A 140 -3.17 11.31 -14.77
CA VAL A 140 -3.77 10.58 -13.63
C VAL A 140 -5.16 11.13 -13.29
N ALA A 141 -5.29 12.46 -13.13
CA ALA A 141 -6.57 13.09 -12.81
C ALA A 141 -7.63 12.81 -13.87
N LYS A 142 -7.25 12.85 -15.17
CA LYS A 142 -8.15 12.53 -16.28
C LYS A 142 -8.65 11.10 -16.20
N VAL A 143 -7.73 10.14 -16.06
CA VAL A 143 -8.06 8.70 -15.96
C VAL A 143 -8.98 8.45 -14.77
N LEU A 144 -8.68 9.02 -13.60
CA LEU A 144 -9.52 8.82 -12.42
C LEU A 144 -10.93 9.41 -12.61
N LYS A 145 -11.09 10.57 -13.25
CA LYS A 145 -12.41 11.14 -13.58
C LYS A 145 -13.26 10.26 -14.51
N GLU A 146 -12.62 9.49 -15.38
CA GLU A 146 -13.32 8.57 -16.27
C GLU A 146 -13.89 7.34 -15.53
N HIS A 147 -13.30 6.97 -14.40
CA HIS A 147 -13.63 5.73 -13.68
C HIS A 147 -14.32 5.95 -12.35
N LEU A 148 -14.05 7.04 -11.66
CA LEU A 148 -14.64 7.33 -10.35
C LEU A 148 -15.99 8.00 -10.46
N GLN A 149 -16.80 7.80 -9.43
CA GLN A 149 -18.14 8.43 -9.30
C GLN A 149 -18.09 9.51 -8.24
N GLY A 150 -18.63 10.69 -8.56
CA GLY A 150 -18.71 11.81 -7.62
C GLY A 150 -19.51 11.47 -6.36
N GLY A 151 -19.15 12.10 -5.25
CA GLY A 151 -19.81 11.95 -3.95
C GLY A 151 -19.59 10.60 -3.26
N THR A 152 -18.87 9.66 -3.86
CA THR A 152 -18.61 8.35 -3.28
C THR A 152 -17.40 8.39 -2.34
N PRO A 153 -17.49 7.89 -1.08
CA PRO A 153 -16.34 7.83 -0.18
C PRO A 153 -15.15 7.16 -0.83
N THR A 154 -13.99 7.79 -0.75
CA THR A 154 -12.81 7.39 -1.51
C THR A 154 -11.61 7.14 -0.60
N ILE A 155 -10.98 5.98 -0.72
CA ILE A 155 -9.70 5.69 -0.08
C ILE A 155 -8.59 5.62 -1.13
N MET A 156 -7.52 6.35 -0.90
CA MET A 156 -6.30 6.35 -1.68
C MET A 156 -5.24 5.53 -0.95
N ILE A 157 -4.60 4.59 -1.64
CA ILE A 157 -3.53 3.78 -1.07
C ILE A 157 -2.25 3.89 -1.88
N ALA A 158 -1.11 3.97 -1.20
CA ALA A 158 0.23 4.03 -1.80
C ALA A 158 1.19 3.17 -0.96
N GLU A 159 1.47 1.95 -1.43
CA GLU A 159 2.34 1.02 -0.72
C GLU A 159 3.73 1.00 -1.35
N MET A 160 4.71 1.64 -0.70
CA MET A 160 6.10 1.71 -1.13
C MET A 160 6.25 2.21 -2.58
N VAL A 161 5.55 3.28 -2.93
CA VAL A 161 5.58 3.84 -4.29
C VAL A 161 6.02 5.30 -4.29
N PHE A 162 5.56 6.11 -3.35
CA PHE A 162 5.83 7.54 -3.34
C PHE A 162 7.29 7.86 -3.00
N VAL A 163 7.96 6.98 -2.30
CA VAL A 163 9.40 7.10 -2.02
C VAL A 163 10.26 7.13 -3.30
N TYR A 164 9.80 6.55 -4.42
CA TYR A 164 10.51 6.57 -5.71
C TYR A 164 10.29 7.85 -6.54
N ILE A 165 9.42 8.73 -6.09
CA ILE A 165 9.00 9.95 -6.80
C ILE A 165 9.30 11.15 -5.91
N GLU A 166 9.77 12.25 -6.49
CA GLU A 166 10.03 13.48 -5.75
C GLU A 166 8.80 13.93 -4.95
N GLY A 167 9.01 14.36 -3.71
CA GLY A 167 7.92 14.72 -2.79
C GLY A 167 7.03 15.85 -3.28
N SER A 168 7.57 16.79 -4.05
CA SER A 168 6.80 17.85 -4.70
C SER A 168 5.80 17.29 -5.71
N VAL A 169 6.18 16.27 -6.49
CA VAL A 169 5.32 15.62 -7.48
C VAL A 169 4.22 14.83 -6.79
N THR A 170 4.55 14.01 -5.79
CA THR A 170 3.56 13.20 -5.06
C THR A 170 2.60 14.06 -4.25
N THR A 171 3.06 15.17 -3.68
CA THR A 171 2.19 16.14 -2.99
C THR A 171 1.25 16.83 -3.97
N ASN A 172 1.76 17.22 -5.15
CA ASN A 172 0.91 17.81 -6.20
C ASN A 172 -0.11 16.79 -6.74
N LEU A 173 0.29 15.53 -6.91
CA LEU A 173 -0.62 14.45 -7.31
C LEU A 173 -1.78 14.30 -6.33
N LEU A 174 -1.49 14.15 -5.03
CA LEU A 174 -2.54 14.03 -4.00
C LEU A 174 -3.43 15.27 -3.97
N ARG A 175 -2.85 16.49 -4.04
CA ARG A 175 -3.61 17.74 -4.08
C ARG A 175 -4.56 17.80 -5.29
N THR A 176 -4.08 17.41 -6.46
CA THR A 176 -4.87 17.39 -7.69
C THR A 176 -6.00 16.37 -7.61
N VAL A 177 -5.73 15.17 -7.11
CA VAL A 177 -6.78 14.15 -6.93
C VAL A 177 -7.84 14.63 -5.94
N MET A 178 -7.45 15.18 -4.81
CA MET A 178 -8.38 15.66 -3.78
C MET A 178 -9.20 16.89 -4.24
N LYS A 179 -8.61 17.77 -5.05
CA LYS A 179 -9.27 19.00 -5.48
C LYS A 179 -10.09 18.85 -6.75
N ASP A 180 -9.55 18.09 -7.72
CA ASP A 180 -10.07 18.11 -9.09
C ASP A 180 -10.80 16.81 -9.47
N VAL A 181 -10.61 15.72 -8.68
CA VAL A 181 -11.21 14.40 -8.96
C VAL A 181 -12.26 14.02 -7.94
N ILE A 182 -11.98 14.26 -6.65
CA ILE A 182 -12.89 13.93 -5.55
C ILE A 182 -13.74 15.16 -5.25
N ASP A 183 -15.06 14.97 -5.22
CA ASP A 183 -15.98 16.08 -4.93
C ASP A 183 -15.75 16.64 -3.53
N ALA A 184 -15.88 17.97 -3.41
CA ALA A 184 -15.75 18.67 -2.14
C ALA A 184 -16.73 18.09 -1.09
N GLY A 185 -16.22 17.86 0.11
CA GLY A 185 -17.02 17.29 1.21
C GLY A 185 -17.15 15.77 1.18
N THR A 186 -16.65 15.09 0.16
CA THR A 186 -16.61 13.62 0.13
C THR A 186 -15.66 13.09 1.21
N SER A 187 -16.11 12.10 1.97
CA SER A 187 -15.24 11.39 2.93
C SER A 187 -14.06 10.76 2.20
N THR A 188 -12.87 11.17 2.55
CA THR A 188 -11.64 10.73 1.88
C THR A 188 -10.62 10.25 2.90
N MET A 189 -10.01 9.10 2.62
CA MET A 189 -8.90 8.55 3.41
C MET A 189 -7.66 8.38 2.52
N PHE A 190 -6.50 8.63 3.07
CA PHE A 190 -5.21 8.32 2.46
C PHE A 190 -4.42 7.38 3.37
N VAL A 191 -3.89 6.31 2.80
CA VAL A 191 -3.05 5.33 3.50
C VAL A 191 -1.76 5.14 2.71
N ALA A 192 -0.64 5.28 3.37
CA ALA A 192 0.67 5.10 2.74
C ALA A 192 1.62 4.28 3.64
N TYR A 193 2.55 3.61 2.97
CA TYR A 193 3.70 2.97 3.58
C TYR A 193 4.93 3.35 2.76
N ASP A 194 5.90 3.97 3.39
CA ASP A 194 7.13 4.41 2.73
C ASP A 194 8.36 4.24 3.64
N ALA A 195 9.54 4.18 3.03
CA ALA A 195 10.81 4.22 3.73
C ALA A 195 11.10 5.64 4.25
N ILE A 196 11.72 5.72 5.42
CA ILE A 196 12.09 6.95 6.11
C ILE A 196 13.52 6.88 6.68
N GLN A 197 13.99 7.95 7.32
CA GLN A 197 15.28 8.06 8.02
C GLN A 197 16.51 7.79 7.12
N PRO A 198 16.68 8.49 5.97
CA PRO A 198 17.78 8.23 5.06
C PRO A 198 19.14 8.69 5.57
N PHE A 199 19.20 9.47 6.67
CA PHE A 199 20.41 10.21 7.08
C PHE A 199 21.26 9.49 8.13
N ASP A 200 20.71 8.52 8.84
CA ASP A 200 21.49 7.71 9.77
C ASP A 200 22.31 6.62 9.03
N ARG A 201 23.04 5.80 9.78
CA ARG A 201 23.92 4.79 9.22
C ARG A 201 23.14 3.70 8.44
N PHE A 202 22.02 3.23 9.00
CA PHE A 202 21.19 2.21 8.38
C PHE A 202 20.49 2.76 7.13
N GLY A 203 19.89 3.95 7.23
CA GLY A 203 19.21 4.61 6.13
C GLY A 203 20.13 4.87 4.93
N LYS A 204 21.37 5.29 5.16
CA LYS A 204 22.37 5.45 4.09
C LYS A 204 22.64 4.14 3.38
N VAL A 205 22.88 3.05 4.11
CA VAL A 205 23.09 1.72 3.51
C VAL A 205 21.85 1.24 2.75
N MET A 206 20.64 1.48 3.28
CA MET A 206 19.38 1.16 2.61
C MET A 206 19.25 1.89 1.28
N VAL A 207 19.51 3.20 1.24
CA VAL A 207 19.46 4.02 0.01
C VAL A 207 20.51 3.57 -0.98
N GLU A 208 21.77 3.39 -0.56
CA GLU A 208 22.87 2.93 -1.41
C GLU A 208 22.60 1.55 -2.02
N SER A 209 22.04 0.62 -1.21
CA SER A 209 21.72 -0.72 -1.68
C SER A 209 20.70 -0.69 -2.83
N LEU A 210 19.66 0.15 -2.73
CA LEU A 210 18.66 0.28 -3.77
C LEU A 210 19.19 0.97 -5.03
N GLN A 211 20.06 1.96 -4.89
CA GLN A 211 20.73 2.59 -6.03
C GLN A 211 21.57 1.56 -6.82
N HIS A 212 22.22 0.63 -6.15
CA HIS A 212 22.95 -0.47 -6.82
C HIS A 212 22.04 -1.35 -7.67
N PHE A 213 20.78 -1.53 -7.28
CA PHE A 213 19.76 -2.23 -8.08
C PHE A 213 19.09 -1.35 -9.13
N GLY A 214 19.51 -0.08 -9.27
CA GLY A 214 18.99 0.87 -10.26
C GLY A 214 17.63 1.47 -9.86
N ALA A 215 17.20 1.32 -8.63
CA ALA A 215 16.04 2.00 -8.05
C ALA A 215 16.53 3.12 -7.12
N GLU A 216 15.94 4.30 -7.22
CA GLU A 216 16.33 5.47 -6.44
C GLU A 216 15.17 5.96 -5.57
N PHE A 217 15.43 6.17 -4.29
CA PHE A 217 14.48 6.77 -3.35
C PHE A 217 14.49 8.30 -3.44
N LYS A 218 13.93 8.85 -4.51
CA LYS A 218 13.94 10.29 -4.77
C LYS A 218 13.18 11.11 -3.73
N GLY A 219 12.09 10.57 -3.21
CA GLY A 219 11.22 11.25 -2.26
C GLY A 219 11.58 11.06 -0.78
N ILE A 220 12.53 10.16 -0.45
CA ILE A 220 12.82 9.82 0.95
C ILE A 220 13.33 11.00 1.78
N SER A 221 14.11 11.89 1.14
CA SER A 221 14.66 13.08 1.82
C SER A 221 13.62 14.20 2.00
N ASP A 222 12.54 14.17 1.24
CA ASP A 222 11.46 15.16 1.33
C ASP A 222 10.56 14.88 2.55
N PHE A 223 10.37 13.59 2.87
CA PHE A 223 9.56 13.14 4.01
C PHE A 223 10.34 12.12 4.86
N PRO A 224 11.40 12.57 5.56
CA PRO A 224 12.34 11.67 6.22
C PRO A 224 11.84 11.10 7.56
N THR A 225 10.69 11.53 8.08
CA THR A 225 10.17 11.10 9.38
C THR A 225 8.65 10.92 9.34
N PRO A 226 8.06 10.17 10.29
CA PRO A 226 6.61 10.08 10.42
C PRO A 226 5.94 11.45 10.55
N GLU A 227 6.56 12.39 11.27
CA GLU A 227 6.04 13.75 11.47
C GLU A 227 6.00 14.53 10.16
N ALA A 228 7.01 14.38 9.28
CA ALA A 228 7.02 15.01 7.96
C ALA A 228 5.88 14.49 7.08
N HIS A 229 5.61 13.20 7.11
CA HIS A 229 4.44 12.60 6.44
C HIS A 229 3.12 13.14 7.03
N ALA A 230 3.01 13.23 8.36
CA ALA A 230 1.81 13.77 9.01
C ALA A 230 1.59 15.23 8.66
N GLN A 231 2.65 16.05 8.66
CA GLN A 231 2.57 17.45 8.27
C GLN A 231 2.08 17.61 6.82
N ARG A 232 2.65 16.82 5.86
CA ARG A 232 2.20 16.79 4.47
C ARG A 232 0.69 16.54 4.37
N CYS A 233 0.18 15.53 5.09
CA CYS A 233 -1.25 15.21 5.07
C CYS A 233 -2.09 16.37 5.64
N THR A 234 -1.67 16.99 6.74
CA THR A 234 -2.34 18.14 7.32
C THR A 234 -2.38 19.34 6.35
N GLU A 235 -1.28 19.62 5.66
CA GLU A 235 -1.20 20.69 4.63
C GLU A 235 -2.05 20.40 3.38
N LEU A 236 -2.35 19.13 3.12
CA LEU A 236 -3.28 18.71 2.08
C LEU A 236 -4.75 18.78 2.51
N GLY A 237 -5.04 19.11 3.78
CA GLY A 237 -6.39 19.29 4.29
C GLY A 237 -7.00 18.07 4.98
N PHE A 238 -6.22 17.03 5.27
CA PHE A 238 -6.67 15.95 6.14
C PHE A 238 -6.75 16.45 7.59
N LYS A 239 -7.86 16.14 8.27
CA LYS A 239 -8.14 16.62 9.63
C LYS A 239 -7.63 15.68 10.71
N THR A 240 -7.77 14.38 10.48
CA THR A 240 -7.28 13.34 11.39
C THR A 240 -6.13 12.60 10.74
N VAL A 241 -4.95 12.63 11.35
CA VAL A 241 -3.73 12.03 10.80
C VAL A 241 -3.02 11.21 11.87
N GLN A 242 -2.68 9.98 11.52
CA GLN A 242 -1.78 9.12 12.28
C GLN A 242 -0.62 8.70 11.38
N SER A 243 0.59 8.95 11.81
CA SER A 243 1.80 8.52 11.13
C SER A 243 2.76 7.95 12.16
N VAL A 244 3.14 6.70 12.00
CA VAL A 244 3.94 5.96 12.98
C VAL A 244 4.96 5.08 12.28
N THR A 245 6.09 4.79 12.95
CA THR A 245 7.01 3.77 12.44
C THR A 245 6.35 2.38 12.46
N MET A 246 6.79 1.48 11.59
CA MET A 246 6.31 0.10 11.59
C MET A 246 6.59 -0.61 12.92
N LYS A 247 7.68 -0.26 13.60
CA LYS A 247 7.96 -0.71 14.97
C LYS A 247 6.83 -0.31 15.92
N ASN A 248 6.44 0.96 15.92
CA ASN A 248 5.38 1.46 16.79
C ASN A 248 4.01 0.89 16.38
N LEU A 249 3.77 0.69 15.09
CA LEU A 249 2.56 0.02 14.62
C LEU A 249 2.47 -1.40 15.18
N TYR A 250 3.56 -2.16 15.20
CA TYR A 250 3.57 -3.52 15.75
C TYR A 250 3.21 -3.57 17.24
N LEU A 251 3.51 -2.52 18.01
CA LEU A 251 3.11 -2.45 19.43
C LEU A 251 1.59 -2.39 19.62
N SER A 252 0.83 -1.96 18.60
CA SER A 252 -0.63 -1.95 18.63
C SER A 252 -1.28 -3.31 18.33
N VAL A 253 -0.51 -4.28 17.83
CA VAL A 253 -0.99 -5.63 17.52
C VAL A 253 -1.39 -6.35 18.82
N PRO A 254 -2.63 -6.89 18.92
CA PRO A 254 -3.08 -7.60 20.10
C PRO A 254 -2.16 -8.77 20.47
N ARG A 255 -1.92 -8.94 21.77
CA ARG A 255 -1.01 -9.97 22.29
C ARG A 255 -1.33 -11.38 21.80
N GLN A 256 -2.60 -11.70 21.62
CA GLN A 256 -3.02 -13.02 21.13
C GLN A 256 -2.53 -13.26 19.70
N ILE A 257 -2.56 -12.23 18.84
CA ILE A 257 -2.03 -12.29 17.48
C ILE A 257 -0.51 -12.42 17.52
N GLN A 258 0.18 -11.65 18.37
CA GLN A 258 1.64 -11.77 18.52
C GLN A 258 2.05 -13.18 18.96
N ILE A 259 1.30 -13.81 19.88
CA ILE A 259 1.52 -15.20 20.29
C ILE A 259 1.33 -16.16 19.11
N HIS A 260 0.31 -15.95 18.28
CA HIS A 260 0.09 -16.75 17.09
C HIS A 260 1.26 -16.62 16.11
N LEU A 261 1.69 -15.41 15.82
CA LEU A 261 2.83 -15.14 14.94
C LEU A 261 4.13 -15.76 15.45
N ASN A 262 4.36 -15.77 16.77
CA ASN A 262 5.52 -16.41 17.38
C ASN A 262 5.51 -17.95 17.27
N LYS A 263 4.32 -18.55 17.07
CA LYS A 263 4.23 -19.99 16.77
C LYS A 263 4.58 -20.33 15.32
N LEU A 264 4.40 -19.37 14.40
CA LEU A 264 4.82 -19.54 13.00
C LEU A 264 6.35 -19.47 12.89
N GLU A 265 6.91 -18.37 13.39
CA GLU A 265 8.37 -18.16 13.43
C GLU A 265 8.70 -17.23 14.62
N MET A 266 9.74 -17.56 15.37
CA MET A 266 10.25 -16.70 16.44
C MET A 266 11.16 -15.61 15.88
N ILE A 267 11.05 -14.41 16.41
CA ILE A 267 12.05 -13.36 16.26
C ILE A 267 13.05 -13.53 17.40
N ASP A 268 14.27 -13.81 17.07
CA ASP A 268 15.40 -13.98 17.98
C ASP A 268 16.16 -12.67 18.20
N ASP A 269 16.19 -11.79 17.21
CA ASP A 269 16.85 -10.48 17.30
C ASP A 269 15.83 -9.32 17.21
N TRP A 270 15.43 -8.82 18.37
CA TRP A 270 14.53 -7.67 18.48
C TRP A 270 15.24 -6.32 18.26
N GLU A 271 16.58 -6.27 18.37
CA GLU A 271 17.34 -5.05 18.05
C GLU A 271 17.37 -4.86 16.53
N GLU A 272 17.60 -5.93 15.75
CA GLU A 272 17.49 -5.91 14.29
C GLU A 272 16.07 -5.58 13.84
N TRP A 273 15.05 -6.19 14.48
CA TRP A 273 13.64 -5.85 14.23
C TRP A 273 13.39 -4.36 14.41
N ASN A 274 13.78 -3.81 15.55
CA ASN A 274 13.55 -2.40 15.86
C ASN A 274 14.27 -1.50 14.87
N LEU A 275 15.54 -1.80 14.58
CA LEU A 275 16.33 -1.03 13.63
C LEU A 275 15.69 -1.00 12.24
N MET A 276 15.33 -2.16 11.71
CA MET A 276 14.70 -2.25 10.39
C MET A 276 13.36 -1.52 10.36
N HIS A 277 12.48 -1.75 11.34
CA HIS A 277 11.10 -1.26 11.31
C HIS A 277 10.94 0.18 11.82
N ASP A 278 12.00 0.79 12.35
CA ASP A 278 12.08 2.24 12.55
C ASP A 278 12.33 3.01 11.24
N HIS A 279 12.80 2.32 10.18
CA HIS A 279 13.08 2.92 8.86
C HIS A 279 11.93 2.84 7.88
N TYR A 280 10.76 2.45 8.33
CA TYR A 280 9.53 2.47 7.53
C TYR A 280 8.40 3.08 8.33
N CYS A 281 7.55 3.86 7.66
CA CYS A 281 6.41 4.49 8.29
C CYS A 281 5.10 4.06 7.65
N PHE A 282 4.05 4.00 8.48
CA PHE A 282 2.67 3.78 8.06
C PHE A 282 1.85 5.02 8.37
N VAL A 283 1.16 5.53 7.37
CA VAL A 283 0.41 6.78 7.44
C VAL A 283 -1.06 6.48 7.16
N VAL A 284 -1.94 6.99 8.01
CA VAL A 284 -3.39 7.00 7.78
C VAL A 284 -3.88 8.42 8.01
N ALA A 285 -4.58 8.97 7.03
CA ALA A 285 -5.10 10.32 7.11
C ALA A 285 -6.55 10.37 6.60
N SER A 286 -7.43 11.10 7.28
CA SER A 286 -8.84 11.24 6.93
C SER A 286 -9.25 12.70 6.86
N THR A 287 -10.12 13.05 5.90
CA THR A 287 -10.77 14.38 5.84
C THR A 287 -11.86 14.53 6.88
N GLY A 288 -12.34 13.43 7.49
CA GLY A 288 -13.26 13.45 8.61
C GLY A 288 -12.57 13.73 9.95
N GLU A 289 -13.38 14.09 10.95
CA GLU A 289 -12.94 14.28 12.34
C GLU A 289 -13.12 13.01 13.20
N ASP A 290 -13.79 12.00 12.64
CA ASP A 290 -14.00 10.73 13.30
C ASP A 290 -12.68 9.97 13.55
N PRO A 291 -12.63 9.13 14.58
CA PRO A 291 -11.46 8.28 14.81
C PRO A 291 -11.09 7.44 13.59
N LEU A 292 -9.81 7.32 13.31
CA LEU A 292 -9.30 6.45 12.26
C LEU A 292 -9.67 4.99 12.53
N PRO A 293 -9.81 4.14 11.49
CA PRO A 293 -10.05 2.71 11.67
C PRO A 293 -9.00 2.08 12.59
N LYS A 294 -9.44 1.17 13.45
CA LYS A 294 -8.49 0.34 14.19
C LYS A 294 -7.78 -0.58 13.21
N LEU A 295 -6.47 -0.58 13.26
CA LEU A 295 -5.64 -1.40 12.36
C LEU A 295 -5.51 -2.85 12.84
N PHE A 296 -5.70 -3.06 14.14
CA PHE A 296 -5.62 -4.38 14.79
C PHE A 296 -6.59 -4.49 15.98
#